data_15a2b45e9184b5af8a1c9c121a015334
#
_entry.id   15a2b45e9184b5af8a1c9c121a015334
#
_cell.length_a   1.000
_cell.length_b   1.000
_cell.length_c   1.000
_cell.angle_alpha   90.00
_cell.angle_beta   90.00
_cell.angle_gamma   90.00
#
_symmetry.space_group_name_H-M   'P 1'
#
loop_
_entity.id
_entity.type
_entity.pdbx_description
1 polymer ?
#
loop_
_entity_poly.entity_id
_entity_poly.type
_entity_poly.pdbx_seq_one_letter_code
_entity_poly.pdbx_strand_id
1 'polypeptide(L)'
;MKTGLRIALVLLAIGPCSGSFCAARAQSETGCILRVHVDGLRNVKGVVGVLLFRSADGWPEDVSKSVRHDASPIAAGPRSATVVFNGIAAGDYGIVALHDENKNMKLDRNLFGIPKEGFGFANNPHVGLGPPPFRAAVVYVGCPTTDTLIHIIYK
;
A
#
# COMPACT_ATOMS: atom_id res chain seq x y z
N MET A 1 -10.59 -84.18 -37.83
CA MET A 1 -9.72 -82.97 -37.87
C MET A 1 -10.49 -81.87 -37.12
N LYS A 2 -10.06 -81.54 -35.91
CA LYS A 2 -10.76 -80.67 -35.00
C LYS A 2 -9.87 -79.38 -34.75
N THR A 3 -10.27 -78.31 -35.27
CA THR A 3 -9.59 -76.99 -35.05
C THR A 3 -10.22 -76.29 -33.87
N GLY A 4 -9.46 -76.17 -32.77
CA GLY A 4 -9.90 -75.45 -31.57
C GLY A 4 -9.62 -73.96 -31.64
N LEU A 5 -10.65 -73.23 -31.51
CA LEU A 5 -10.62 -71.76 -31.41
C LEU A 5 -10.28 -71.34 -29.96
N ARG A 6 -9.14 -70.77 -29.75
CA ARG A 6 -8.73 -70.20 -28.45
C ARG A 6 -9.19 -68.73 -28.40
N ILE A 7 -10.20 -68.44 -27.58
CA ILE A 7 -10.64 -67.09 -27.25
C ILE A 7 -9.67 -66.55 -26.19
N ALA A 8 -8.90 -65.52 -26.52
CA ALA A 8 -8.05 -64.78 -25.57
C ALA A 8 -8.93 -63.70 -24.88
N LEU A 9 -9.11 -63.88 -23.60
CA LEU A 9 -9.80 -62.94 -22.74
C LEU A 9 -8.83 -61.82 -22.38
N VAL A 10 -9.01 -60.62 -22.96
CA VAL A 10 -8.26 -59.43 -22.60
C VAL A 10 -8.93 -58.78 -21.39
N LEU A 11 -8.33 -58.91 -20.22
CA LEU A 11 -8.71 -58.22 -19.01
C LEU A 11 -8.20 -56.76 -19.08
N LEU A 12 -9.14 -55.84 -19.28
CA LEU A 12 -8.88 -54.41 -19.22
C LEU A 12 -8.82 -53.99 -17.74
N ALA A 13 -7.61 -53.78 -17.22
CA ALA A 13 -7.40 -53.24 -15.88
C ALA A 13 -7.71 -51.72 -15.89
N ILE A 14 -8.85 -51.34 -15.33
CA ILE A 14 -9.18 -49.96 -15.03
C ILE A 14 -8.47 -49.57 -13.74
N GLY A 15 -7.31 -48.92 -13.86
CA GLY A 15 -6.61 -48.33 -12.73
C GLY A 15 -7.37 -47.09 -12.18
N PRO A 16 -7.47 -46.93 -10.84
CA PRO A 16 -8.05 -45.73 -10.26
C PRO A 16 -7.12 -44.54 -10.51
N CYS A 17 -7.59 -43.57 -11.31
CA CYS A 17 -6.95 -42.28 -11.47
C CYS A 17 -7.12 -41.51 -10.16
N SER A 18 -6.11 -41.62 -9.26
CA SER A 18 -6.01 -40.78 -8.07
C SER A 18 -5.72 -39.34 -8.49
N GLY A 19 -6.77 -38.58 -8.79
CA GLY A 19 -6.69 -37.15 -9.01
C GLY A 19 -6.23 -36.45 -7.74
N SER A 20 -4.92 -36.18 -7.63
CA SER A 20 -4.42 -35.23 -6.65
C SER A 20 -5.01 -33.86 -6.95
N PHE A 21 -6.09 -33.51 -6.29
CA PHE A 21 -6.55 -32.13 -6.20
C PHE A 21 -5.44 -31.35 -5.50
N CYS A 22 -4.61 -30.68 -6.30
CA CYS A 22 -3.73 -29.62 -5.81
C CYS A 22 -4.65 -28.46 -5.40
N ALA A 23 -5.11 -28.49 -4.14
CA ALA A 23 -5.77 -27.34 -3.54
C ALA A 23 -4.73 -26.21 -3.55
N ALA A 24 -4.88 -25.27 -4.48
CA ALA A 24 -4.14 -24.02 -4.45
C ALA A 24 -4.44 -23.37 -3.10
N ARG A 25 -3.51 -23.52 -2.16
CA ARG A 25 -3.54 -22.87 -0.86
C ARG A 25 -3.43 -21.39 -1.17
N ALA A 26 -4.54 -20.67 -1.10
CA ALA A 26 -4.53 -19.21 -1.09
C ALA A 26 -3.56 -18.84 0.04
N GLN A 27 -2.39 -18.32 -0.32
CA GLN A 27 -1.46 -17.74 0.64
C GLN A 27 -2.21 -16.52 1.20
N SER A 28 -2.76 -16.69 2.40
CA SER A 28 -3.20 -15.58 3.21
C SER A 28 -1.98 -14.65 3.31
N GLU A 29 -2.06 -13.47 2.74
CA GLU A 29 -1.05 -12.44 2.94
C GLU A 29 -0.98 -12.17 4.44
N THR A 30 0.02 -12.77 5.08
CA THR A 30 0.21 -12.72 6.54
C THR A 30 0.83 -11.37 6.91
N GLY A 31 0.09 -10.29 6.73
CA GLY A 31 0.53 -8.95 7.07
C GLY A 31 -0.63 -8.10 7.55
N CYS A 32 -0.28 -7.00 8.20
CA CYS A 32 -1.27 -6.03 8.67
C CYS A 32 -1.76 -5.14 7.52
N ILE A 33 -2.89 -4.50 7.72
CA ILE A 33 -3.43 -3.48 6.82
C ILE A 33 -3.25 -2.12 7.48
N LEU A 34 -2.69 -1.16 6.75
CA LEU A 34 -2.69 0.24 7.14
C LEU A 34 -3.57 1.02 6.17
N ARG A 35 -4.57 1.75 6.70
CA ARG A 35 -5.35 2.72 5.96
C ARG A 35 -4.95 4.13 6.38
N VAL A 36 -4.49 4.92 5.43
CA VAL A 36 -4.16 6.32 5.63
C VAL A 36 -5.27 7.16 5.02
N HIS A 37 -6.09 7.73 5.87
CA HIS A 37 -7.13 8.68 5.48
C HIS A 37 -6.52 10.06 5.38
N VAL A 38 -6.82 10.77 4.29
CA VAL A 38 -6.24 12.09 4.02
C VAL A 38 -7.37 13.05 3.70
N ASP A 39 -7.42 14.16 4.43
CA ASP A 39 -8.38 15.23 4.24
C ASP A 39 -7.71 16.63 4.11
N GLY A 40 -8.50 17.70 4.11
CA GLY A 40 -7.97 19.05 3.97
C GLY A 40 -7.52 19.41 2.55
N LEU A 41 -7.88 18.63 1.54
CA LEU A 41 -7.46 18.86 0.16
C LEU A 41 -8.18 20.08 -0.44
N ARG A 42 -7.42 21.04 -1.00
CA ARG A 42 -7.95 22.28 -1.58
C ARG A 42 -8.74 22.04 -2.88
N ASN A 43 -8.42 20.98 -3.61
CA ASN A 43 -9.10 20.60 -4.85
C ASN A 43 -8.97 19.09 -5.10
N VAL A 44 -9.51 18.61 -6.24
CA VAL A 44 -9.50 17.17 -6.63
C VAL A 44 -8.52 16.88 -7.78
N LYS A 45 -7.59 17.77 -8.06
CA LYS A 45 -6.58 17.57 -9.11
C LYS A 45 -5.52 16.58 -8.61
N GLY A 46 -4.97 15.80 -9.52
CA GLY A 46 -3.87 14.90 -9.22
C GLY A 46 -4.25 13.68 -8.40
N VAL A 47 -3.44 13.36 -7.41
CA VAL A 47 -3.57 12.21 -6.51
C VAL A 47 -3.07 12.58 -5.11
N VAL A 48 -3.38 11.74 -4.13
CA VAL A 48 -2.69 11.75 -2.84
C VAL A 48 -1.67 10.63 -2.82
N GLY A 49 -0.38 10.98 -2.73
CA GLY A 49 0.72 10.04 -2.50
C GLY A 49 1.00 9.91 -1.01
N VAL A 50 1.34 8.70 -0.57
CA VAL A 50 1.75 8.40 0.81
C VAL A 50 3.04 7.61 0.81
N LEU A 51 4.00 8.03 1.64
CA LEU A 51 5.26 7.33 1.86
C LEU A 51 5.37 6.85 3.30
N LEU A 52 5.89 5.64 3.47
CA LEU A 52 6.15 5.01 4.76
C LEU A 52 7.64 4.85 4.97
N PHE A 53 8.15 5.31 6.13
CA PHE A 53 9.55 5.23 6.52
C PHE A 53 9.72 4.43 7.81
N ARG A 54 10.79 3.64 7.92
CA ARG A 54 11.16 2.93 9.15
C ARG A 54 12.18 3.71 10.00
N SER A 55 12.81 4.73 9.43
CA SER A 55 13.84 5.54 10.07
C SER A 55 13.83 6.97 9.56
N ALA A 56 14.62 7.83 10.16
CA ALA A 56 14.79 9.21 9.71
C ALA A 56 15.66 9.34 8.44
N ASP A 57 16.26 8.25 7.94
CA ASP A 57 17.03 8.29 6.69
C ASP A 57 16.12 8.57 5.49
N GLY A 58 16.39 9.68 4.81
CA GLY A 58 15.57 10.16 3.68
C GLY A 58 14.25 10.82 4.04
N TRP A 59 13.91 10.91 5.34
CA TRP A 59 12.67 11.56 5.80
C TRP A 59 12.63 13.05 5.46
N PRO A 60 11.50 13.56 4.95
CA PRO A 60 10.25 12.87 4.59
C PRO A 60 10.07 12.68 3.07
N GLU A 61 11.07 13.03 2.23
CA GLU A 61 10.87 13.24 0.79
C GLU A 61 11.61 12.24 -0.10
N ASP A 62 12.60 11.50 0.42
CA ASP A 62 13.36 10.55 -0.40
C ASP A 62 12.58 9.24 -0.59
N VAL A 63 11.89 9.15 -1.73
CA VAL A 63 11.11 7.96 -2.11
C VAL A 63 11.98 6.69 -2.11
N SER A 64 13.27 6.80 -2.46
CA SER A 64 14.19 5.64 -2.52
C SER A 64 14.48 5.04 -1.14
N LYS A 65 14.28 5.80 -0.09
CA LYS A 65 14.46 5.42 1.33
C LYS A 65 13.16 5.01 2.00
N SER A 66 12.02 5.27 1.35
CA SER A 66 10.73 4.79 1.85
C SER A 66 10.66 3.26 1.73
N VAL A 67 10.12 2.58 2.73
CA VAL A 67 9.93 1.12 2.69
C VAL A 67 8.71 0.72 1.86
N ARG A 68 7.73 1.62 1.76
CA ARG A 68 6.55 1.48 0.89
C ARG A 68 6.05 2.87 0.50
N HIS A 69 5.51 2.98 -0.68
CA HIS A 69 4.75 4.14 -1.12
C HIS A 69 3.61 3.70 -2.04
N ASP A 70 2.55 4.48 -2.05
CA ASP A 70 1.39 4.27 -2.92
C ASP A 70 0.63 5.59 -3.08
N ALA A 71 -0.30 5.63 -4.04
CA ALA A 71 -1.11 6.80 -4.30
C ALA A 71 -2.57 6.43 -4.59
N SER A 72 -3.49 7.32 -4.23
CA SER A 72 -4.93 7.13 -4.44
C SER A 72 -5.56 8.36 -5.09
N PRO A 73 -6.57 8.18 -5.96
CA PRO A 73 -7.35 9.29 -6.49
C PRO A 73 -8.15 9.97 -5.38
N ILE A 74 -8.48 11.25 -5.60
CA ILE A 74 -9.22 12.07 -4.64
C ILE A 74 -10.71 11.95 -4.91
N ALA A 75 -11.50 11.64 -3.87
CA ALA A 75 -12.94 11.62 -3.93
C ALA A 75 -13.50 13.05 -4.05
N ALA A 76 -14.31 13.30 -5.08
CA ALA A 76 -14.77 14.64 -5.43
C ALA A 76 -15.67 15.28 -4.35
N GLY A 77 -16.57 14.51 -3.73
CA GLY A 77 -17.51 15.02 -2.73
C GLY A 77 -16.81 15.53 -1.47
N PRO A 78 -16.15 14.66 -0.70
CA PRO A 78 -15.50 15.05 0.55
C PRO A 78 -14.13 15.70 0.35
N ARG A 79 -13.58 15.71 -0.85
CA ARG A 79 -12.19 16.11 -1.14
C ARG A 79 -11.21 15.42 -0.20
N SER A 80 -11.28 14.10 -0.18
CA SER A 80 -10.44 13.23 0.64
C SER A 80 -9.92 12.06 -0.17
N ALA A 81 -8.93 11.36 0.34
CA ALA A 81 -8.42 10.12 -0.23
C ALA A 81 -8.15 9.11 0.88
N THR A 82 -8.15 7.83 0.53
CA THR A 82 -7.68 6.76 1.41
C THR A 82 -6.65 5.93 0.65
N VAL A 83 -5.43 5.89 1.17
CA VAL A 83 -4.37 5.02 0.66
C VAL A 83 -4.27 3.80 1.54
N VAL A 84 -4.30 2.60 0.94
CA VAL A 84 -4.34 1.33 1.67
C VAL A 84 -3.09 0.51 1.37
N PHE A 85 -2.35 0.18 2.41
CA PHE A 85 -1.20 -0.71 2.34
C PHE A 85 -1.57 -2.07 2.92
N ASN A 86 -1.61 -3.10 2.08
CA ASN A 86 -1.85 -4.47 2.48
C ASN A 86 -0.53 -5.22 2.70
N GLY A 87 -0.55 -6.20 3.60
CA GLY A 87 0.58 -7.11 3.80
C GLY A 87 1.82 -6.45 4.38
N ILE A 88 1.70 -5.36 5.15
CA ILE A 88 2.87 -4.75 5.79
C ILE A 88 3.14 -5.38 7.14
N ALA A 89 4.40 -5.42 7.55
CA ALA A 89 4.78 -5.94 8.87
C ALA A 89 4.32 -4.98 9.98
N ALA A 90 3.88 -5.55 11.11
CA ALA A 90 3.62 -4.75 12.31
C ALA A 90 4.87 -3.98 12.75
N GLY A 91 4.67 -2.80 13.33
CA GLY A 91 5.76 -1.96 13.85
C GLY A 91 5.57 -0.48 13.57
N ASP A 92 6.60 0.31 13.88
CA ASP A 92 6.59 1.76 13.78
C ASP A 92 6.89 2.24 12.35
N TYR A 93 6.09 3.21 11.89
CA TYR A 93 6.26 3.86 10.59
C TYR A 93 6.08 5.38 10.71
N GLY A 94 7.04 6.15 10.24
CA GLY A 94 6.83 7.56 9.93
C GLY A 94 6.04 7.67 8.65
N ILE A 95 4.96 8.46 8.65
CA ILE A 95 4.03 8.54 7.52
C ILE A 95 3.91 9.99 7.07
N VAL A 96 4.11 10.21 5.77
CA VAL A 96 3.90 11.50 5.11
C VAL A 96 2.94 11.35 3.94
N ALA A 97 2.07 12.32 3.76
CA ALA A 97 1.15 12.42 2.62
C ALA A 97 1.43 13.68 1.80
N LEU A 98 1.28 13.58 0.50
CA LEU A 98 1.46 14.64 -0.49
C LEU A 98 0.20 14.75 -1.35
N HIS A 99 -0.33 15.97 -1.51
CA HIS A 99 -1.30 16.27 -2.56
C HIS A 99 -0.57 16.63 -3.84
N ASP A 100 -0.24 15.61 -4.63
CA ASP A 100 0.48 15.72 -5.90
C ASP A 100 -0.49 16.11 -7.02
N GLU A 101 -0.62 17.42 -7.25
CA GLU A 101 -1.61 17.98 -8.19
C GLU A 101 -1.25 17.75 -9.67
N ASN A 102 0.02 17.51 -9.98
CA ASN A 102 0.52 17.29 -11.34
C ASN A 102 0.97 15.85 -11.61
N LYS A 103 0.93 14.97 -10.61
CA LYS A 103 1.29 13.54 -10.67
C LYS A 103 2.76 13.29 -11.01
N ASN A 104 3.66 14.14 -10.49
CA ASN A 104 5.10 14.00 -10.71
C ASN A 104 5.84 13.27 -9.58
N MET A 105 5.12 12.84 -8.52
CA MET A 105 5.61 12.14 -7.34
C MET A 105 6.67 12.94 -6.55
N LYS A 106 6.60 14.26 -6.58
CA LYS A 106 7.52 15.17 -5.89
C LYS A 106 6.75 16.32 -5.26
N LEU A 107 7.26 16.84 -4.14
CA LEU A 107 6.75 18.06 -3.55
C LEU A 107 7.30 19.27 -4.32
N ASP A 108 6.51 19.86 -5.20
CA ASP A 108 6.89 21.03 -5.96
C ASP A 108 7.07 22.26 -5.06
N ARG A 109 8.12 23.03 -5.34
CA ARG A 109 8.48 24.22 -4.58
C ARG A 109 8.59 25.44 -5.50
N ASN A 110 8.37 26.63 -4.94
CA ASN A 110 8.64 27.87 -5.65
C ASN A 110 10.13 28.25 -5.58
N LEU A 111 10.50 29.38 -6.18
CA LEU A 111 11.89 29.87 -6.19
C LEU A 111 12.46 30.15 -4.80
N PHE A 112 11.61 30.31 -3.80
CA PHE A 112 12.00 30.53 -2.40
C PHE A 112 12.03 29.25 -1.57
N GLY A 113 11.84 28.07 -2.21
CA GLY A 113 11.80 26.78 -1.53
C GLY A 113 10.48 26.47 -0.80
N ILE A 114 9.46 27.34 -0.94
CA ILE A 114 8.16 27.13 -0.31
C ILE A 114 7.35 26.11 -1.12
N PRO A 115 6.77 25.08 -0.48
CA PRO A 115 5.90 24.12 -1.14
C PRO A 115 4.74 24.78 -1.88
N LYS A 116 4.51 24.42 -3.13
CA LYS A 116 3.35 24.81 -3.93
C LYS A 116 2.19 23.84 -3.75
N GLU A 117 2.49 22.63 -3.40
CA GLU A 117 1.57 21.52 -3.20
C GLU A 117 1.31 21.30 -1.71
N GLY A 118 0.18 20.64 -1.41
CA GLY A 118 -0.20 20.32 -0.05
C GLY A 118 0.56 19.11 0.47
N PHE A 119 0.87 19.12 1.74
CA PHE A 119 1.52 17.99 2.42
C PHE A 119 0.99 17.84 3.84
N GLY A 120 1.17 16.66 4.41
CA GLY A 120 0.76 16.37 5.78
C GLY A 120 1.54 15.20 6.36
N PHE A 121 1.48 15.05 7.68
CA PHE A 121 2.19 14.02 8.42
C PHE A 121 1.25 13.33 9.40
N ALA A 122 1.46 12.05 9.65
CA ALA A 122 0.70 11.34 10.69
C ALA A 122 0.85 12.06 12.04
N ASN A 123 -0.15 11.92 12.88
CA ASN A 123 -0.29 12.64 14.15
C ASN A 123 -0.46 14.18 13.99
N ASN A 124 -0.49 14.70 12.78
CA ASN A 124 -0.69 16.11 12.47
C ASN A 124 0.17 17.07 13.31
N PRO A 125 1.51 16.85 13.39
CA PRO A 125 2.38 17.70 14.18
C PRO A 125 2.40 19.12 13.63
N HIS A 126 2.69 20.11 14.49
CA HIS A 126 2.90 21.47 14.03
C HIS A 126 4.09 21.56 13.05
N VAL A 127 3.85 22.15 11.88
CA VAL A 127 4.86 22.36 10.84
C VAL A 127 5.27 23.82 10.76
N GLY A 128 6.51 24.10 11.16
CA GLY A 128 7.10 25.43 11.09
C GLY A 128 7.74 25.74 9.72
N LEU A 129 9.03 26.11 9.73
CA LEU A 129 9.80 26.43 8.52
C LEU A 129 10.33 25.18 7.77
N GLY A 130 10.30 24.04 8.40
CA GLY A 130 10.76 22.76 7.83
C GLY A 130 9.86 21.59 8.25
N PRO A 131 10.16 20.37 7.75
CA PRO A 131 9.40 19.18 8.12
C PRO A 131 9.57 18.89 9.63
N PRO A 132 8.55 18.27 10.25
CA PRO A 132 8.68 17.82 11.64
C PRO A 132 9.73 16.70 11.74
N PRO A 133 10.32 16.49 12.93
CA PRO A 133 11.23 15.37 13.12
C PRO A 133 10.48 14.03 12.89
N PHE A 134 11.17 13.04 12.35
CA PHE A 134 10.61 11.71 12.04
C PHE A 134 9.72 11.15 13.16
N ARG A 135 10.21 11.19 14.41
CA ARG A 135 9.50 10.67 15.59
C ARG A 135 8.12 11.31 15.83
N ALA A 136 7.91 12.54 15.37
CA ALA A 136 6.62 13.24 15.56
C ALA A 136 5.51 12.71 14.62
N ALA A 137 5.88 12.01 13.56
CA ALA A 137 4.98 11.45 12.56
C ALA A 137 4.94 9.91 12.58
N VAL A 138 5.40 9.28 13.67
CA VAL A 138 5.45 7.84 13.81
C VAL A 138 4.11 7.32 14.32
N VAL A 139 3.59 6.28 13.64
CA VAL A 139 2.41 5.50 14.02
C VAL A 139 2.80 4.04 14.14
N TYR A 140 2.38 3.38 15.20
CA TYR A 140 2.49 1.92 15.31
C TYR A 140 1.41 1.24 14.49
N VAL A 141 1.82 0.43 13.52
CA VAL A 141 0.91 -0.40 12.72
C VAL A 141 0.78 -1.77 13.36
N GLY A 142 -0.44 -2.08 13.79
CA GLY A 142 -0.81 -3.39 14.37
C GLY A 142 -1.76 -4.16 13.44
N CYS A 143 -1.83 -5.47 13.66
CA CYS A 143 -2.75 -6.34 12.93
C CYS A 143 -4.10 -6.51 13.67
N PRO A 144 -5.20 -6.75 12.95
CA PRO A 144 -5.27 -6.93 11.50
C PRO A 144 -5.22 -5.59 10.74
N THR A 145 -5.66 -4.49 11.33
CA THR A 145 -5.79 -3.20 10.65
C THR A 145 -5.47 -2.04 11.59
N THR A 146 -4.79 -1.04 11.05
CA THR A 146 -4.57 0.27 11.67
C THR A 146 -5.09 1.35 10.75
N ASP A 147 -5.84 2.30 11.30
CA ASP A 147 -6.32 3.49 10.61
C ASP A 147 -5.59 4.73 11.16
N THR A 148 -5.20 5.66 10.30
CA THR A 148 -4.63 6.95 10.68
C THR A 148 -5.19 8.05 9.79
N LEU A 149 -5.34 9.27 10.36
CA LEU A 149 -5.81 10.45 9.64
C LEU A 149 -4.69 11.46 9.50
N ILE A 150 -4.50 11.97 8.29
CA ILE A 150 -3.55 13.04 7.96
C ILE A 150 -4.33 14.21 7.37
N HIS A 151 -4.16 15.38 7.95
CA HIS A 151 -4.70 16.63 7.42
C HIS A 151 -3.65 17.33 6.54
N ILE A 152 -4.01 17.63 5.28
CA ILE A 152 -3.13 18.32 4.35
C ILE A 152 -3.12 19.82 4.65
N ILE A 153 -1.93 20.39 4.71
CA ILE A 153 -1.69 21.82 4.85
C ILE A 153 -1.02 22.38 3.59
N TYR A 154 -1.24 23.66 3.34
CA TYR A 154 -0.64 24.43 2.24
C TYR A 154 0.08 25.65 2.82
N LYS A 155 1.21 26.04 2.23
CA LYS A 155 2.03 27.20 2.66
C LYS A 155 1.90 28.36 1.68
#